data_5a0dc881cdcd9037e37a183ce294ffbd
#
_entry.id   5a0dc881cdcd9037e37a183ce294ffbd
#
_cell.length_a   1.000
_cell.length_b   1.000
_cell.length_c   1.000
_cell.angle_alpha   90.00
_cell.angle_beta   90.00
_cell.angle_gamma   90.00
#
_symmetry.space_group_name_H-M   'P 1'
#
loop_
_entity.id
_entity.type
_entity.pdbx_description
1 polymer ?
#
loop_
_entity_poly.entity_id
_entity_poly.type
_entity_poly.pdbx_seq_one_letter_code
_entity_poly.pdbx_strand_id
1 'polypeptide(L)'
;MLLEKILQSQGFGSRKYCQQLIKNGSVLIENQVCDNPKQNLNTDNLNFTVFGEPYQYRENVYIALNKPQDYECSHQATHHQSVFSLLPEILIHRGVQCVGRLDQDTTGLLLLTDDGQYLQSLTHPRKHVPKIYHVTTADPVTPEQIQALEQGVELRNEKGIFAATDVQLISANQLCMTVHQGVYHQVKRMLAAVGNKVDALHRHQIGQLE
;
A
#
# COMPACT_ATOMS: atom_id res chain seq x y z
N MET A 1 -7.98 -18.81 -20.25
CA MET A 1 -7.47 -19.38 -18.98
C MET A 1 -8.44 -20.43 -18.44
N LEU A 2 -7.97 -21.46 -17.70
CA LEU A 2 -8.89 -22.47 -17.12
C LEU A 2 -9.73 -21.85 -15.99
N LEU A 3 -11.01 -22.18 -15.91
CA LEU A 3 -11.95 -21.63 -14.91
C LEU A 3 -11.45 -21.82 -13.46
N GLU A 4 -10.91 -23.00 -13.11
CA GLU A 4 -10.31 -23.22 -11.78
C GLU A 4 -9.15 -22.27 -11.46
N LYS A 5 -8.35 -21.91 -12.49
CA LYS A 5 -7.24 -20.96 -12.33
C LYS A 5 -7.74 -19.51 -12.24
N ILE A 6 -8.82 -19.19 -12.97
CA ILE A 6 -9.49 -17.90 -12.85
C ILE A 6 -9.92 -17.67 -11.40
N LEU A 7 -10.73 -18.58 -10.84
CA LEU A 7 -11.19 -18.45 -9.47
C LEU A 7 -10.04 -18.38 -8.46
N GLN A 8 -9.01 -19.21 -8.64
CA GLN A 8 -7.84 -19.20 -7.77
C GLN A 8 -7.09 -17.85 -7.82
N SER A 9 -6.87 -17.31 -9.02
CA SER A 9 -6.20 -16.01 -9.19
C SER A 9 -7.04 -14.85 -8.65
N GLN A 10 -8.37 -15.01 -8.59
CA GLN A 10 -9.26 -14.01 -8.02
C GLN A 10 -9.44 -14.12 -6.50
N GLY A 11 -8.75 -15.08 -5.83
CA GLY A 11 -8.72 -15.16 -4.38
C GLY A 11 -9.82 -16.03 -3.76
N PHE A 12 -10.51 -16.86 -4.55
CA PHE A 12 -11.55 -17.76 -4.04
C PHE A 12 -10.99 -18.94 -3.23
N GLY A 13 -9.67 -19.08 -3.12
CA GLY A 13 -9.02 -20.05 -2.27
C GLY A 13 -8.19 -21.10 -3.02
N SER A 14 -7.97 -22.25 -2.41
CA SER A 14 -7.14 -23.31 -2.99
C SER A 14 -7.73 -23.88 -4.29
N ARG A 15 -6.87 -24.44 -5.16
CA ARG A 15 -7.30 -25.10 -6.39
C ARG A 15 -8.40 -26.14 -6.14
N LYS A 16 -8.26 -26.96 -5.10
CA LYS A 16 -9.22 -27.99 -4.73
C LYS A 16 -10.58 -27.37 -4.38
N TYR A 17 -10.57 -26.29 -3.61
CA TYR A 17 -11.79 -25.58 -3.24
C TYR A 17 -12.47 -24.94 -4.47
N CYS A 18 -11.71 -24.28 -5.34
CA CYS A 18 -12.23 -23.72 -6.59
C CYS A 18 -12.86 -24.79 -7.48
N GLN A 19 -12.26 -25.98 -7.59
CA GLN A 19 -12.84 -27.11 -8.31
C GLN A 19 -14.17 -27.57 -7.69
N GLN A 20 -14.28 -27.56 -6.35
CA GLN A 20 -15.54 -27.92 -5.67
C GLN A 20 -16.63 -26.88 -5.94
N LEU A 21 -16.31 -25.58 -5.87
CA LEU A 21 -17.27 -24.51 -6.18
C LEU A 21 -17.86 -24.68 -7.58
N ILE A 22 -17.00 -24.98 -8.57
CA ILE A 22 -17.41 -25.18 -9.96
C ILE A 22 -18.31 -26.43 -10.07
N LYS A 23 -17.87 -27.57 -9.58
CA LYS A 23 -18.62 -28.84 -9.66
C LYS A 23 -19.96 -28.82 -8.92
N ASN A 24 -20.08 -27.99 -7.88
CA ASN A 24 -21.32 -27.83 -7.13
C ASN A 24 -22.30 -26.83 -7.79
N GLY A 25 -21.96 -26.29 -8.99
CA GLY A 25 -22.80 -25.34 -9.71
C GLY A 25 -22.89 -23.95 -9.05
N SER A 26 -21.95 -23.63 -8.16
CA SER A 26 -21.92 -22.32 -7.48
C SER A 26 -21.37 -21.20 -8.35
N VAL A 27 -20.85 -21.52 -9.55
CA VAL A 27 -20.19 -20.57 -10.46
C VAL A 27 -21.02 -20.44 -11.74
N LEU A 28 -21.38 -19.20 -12.09
CA LEU A 28 -22.06 -18.90 -13.36
C LEU A 28 -21.18 -17.99 -14.21
N ILE A 29 -21.14 -18.29 -15.50
CA ILE A 29 -20.56 -17.44 -16.54
C ILE A 29 -21.70 -17.03 -17.46
N GLU A 30 -21.89 -15.72 -17.69
CA GLU A 30 -23.00 -15.22 -18.52
C GLU A 30 -24.37 -15.79 -18.12
N ASN A 31 -24.62 -15.90 -16.81
CA ASN A 31 -25.84 -16.48 -16.23
C ASN A 31 -26.04 -17.99 -16.49
N GLN A 32 -25.04 -18.69 -16.98
CA GLN A 32 -25.07 -20.14 -17.17
C GLN A 32 -24.17 -20.84 -16.17
N VAL A 33 -24.69 -21.89 -15.54
CA VAL A 33 -23.92 -22.72 -14.60
C VAL A 33 -22.75 -23.38 -15.34
N CYS A 34 -21.56 -23.19 -14.80
CA CYS A 34 -20.34 -23.87 -15.23
C CYS A 34 -19.97 -24.97 -14.24
N ASP A 35 -19.92 -26.22 -14.70
CA ASP A 35 -19.58 -27.40 -13.90
C ASP A 35 -18.22 -28.03 -14.26
N ASN A 36 -17.57 -27.52 -15.30
CA ASN A 36 -16.27 -28.02 -15.76
C ASN A 36 -15.10 -27.13 -15.30
N PRO A 37 -14.29 -27.53 -14.30
CA PRO A 37 -13.15 -26.76 -13.83
C PRO A 37 -12.09 -26.49 -14.89
N LYS A 38 -12.01 -27.33 -15.93
CA LYS A 38 -11.05 -27.21 -17.02
C LYS A 38 -11.59 -26.45 -18.23
N GLN A 39 -12.76 -25.85 -18.13
CA GLN A 39 -13.29 -24.99 -19.18
C GLN A 39 -12.32 -23.84 -19.43
N ASN A 40 -11.94 -23.64 -20.69
CA ASN A 40 -11.06 -22.53 -21.08
C ASN A 40 -11.90 -21.31 -21.44
N LEU A 41 -11.63 -20.20 -20.79
CA LEU A 41 -12.37 -18.95 -20.96
C LEU A 41 -11.41 -17.83 -21.40
N ASN A 42 -11.92 -16.90 -22.21
CA ASN A 42 -11.28 -15.61 -22.41
C ASN A 42 -11.47 -14.78 -21.13
N THR A 43 -10.42 -14.12 -20.67
CA THR A 43 -10.44 -13.29 -19.46
C THR A 43 -10.73 -11.82 -19.73
N ASP A 44 -10.77 -11.41 -21.02
CA ASP A 44 -11.04 -10.03 -21.39
C ASP A 44 -12.46 -9.63 -20.96
N ASN A 45 -12.57 -8.72 -20.02
CA ASN A 45 -13.84 -8.26 -19.45
C ASN A 45 -14.76 -9.38 -18.93
N LEU A 46 -14.19 -10.52 -18.53
CA LEU A 46 -14.96 -11.67 -18.06
C LEU A 46 -15.72 -11.30 -16.77
N ASN A 47 -17.04 -11.43 -16.83
CA ASN A 47 -17.93 -11.33 -15.68
C ASN A 47 -18.41 -12.74 -15.30
N PHE A 48 -18.47 -12.99 -14.01
CA PHE A 48 -18.93 -14.27 -13.46
C PHE A 48 -19.60 -14.05 -12.10
N THR A 49 -20.35 -15.04 -11.64
CA THR A 49 -20.89 -15.03 -10.27
C THR A 49 -20.39 -16.20 -9.48
N VAL A 50 -20.23 -16.02 -8.19
CA VAL A 50 -19.95 -17.11 -7.23
C VAL A 50 -20.96 -16.98 -6.09
N PHE A 51 -21.73 -18.02 -5.80
CA PHE A 51 -22.84 -17.97 -4.85
C PHE A 51 -23.87 -16.85 -5.11
N GLY A 52 -24.03 -16.48 -6.39
CA GLY A 52 -24.93 -15.40 -6.79
C GLY A 52 -24.33 -13.99 -6.71
N GLU A 53 -23.18 -13.81 -6.08
CA GLU A 53 -22.49 -12.54 -6.01
C GLU A 53 -21.69 -12.28 -7.30
N PRO A 54 -21.80 -11.08 -7.90
CA PRO A 54 -21.14 -10.73 -9.15
C PRO A 54 -19.68 -10.35 -8.95
N TYR A 55 -18.83 -10.83 -9.87
CA TYR A 55 -17.41 -10.51 -9.93
C TYR A 55 -17.00 -10.23 -11.37
N GLN A 56 -15.96 -9.41 -11.52
CA GLN A 56 -15.27 -9.21 -12.78
C GLN A 56 -13.83 -9.67 -12.64
N TYR A 57 -13.34 -10.45 -13.59
CA TYR A 57 -11.93 -10.83 -13.63
C TYR A 57 -11.01 -9.61 -13.69
N ARG A 58 -10.02 -9.59 -12.84
CA ARG A 58 -8.94 -8.61 -12.83
C ARG A 58 -7.61 -9.35 -12.76
N GLU A 59 -6.74 -9.12 -13.74
CA GLU A 59 -5.40 -9.70 -13.74
C GLU A 59 -4.64 -9.28 -12.49
N ASN A 60 -4.61 -7.99 -12.21
CA ASN A 60 -4.05 -7.39 -11.00
C ASN A 60 -5.05 -6.47 -10.33
N VAL A 61 -4.86 -6.21 -9.05
CA VAL A 61 -5.62 -5.21 -8.29
C VAL A 61 -4.68 -4.13 -7.74
N TYR A 62 -5.18 -2.90 -7.73
CA TYR A 62 -4.48 -1.73 -7.21
C TYR A 62 -5.43 -1.03 -6.25
N ILE A 63 -5.00 -0.90 -5.00
CA ILE A 63 -5.82 -0.41 -3.91
C ILE A 63 -5.13 0.80 -3.30
N ALA A 64 -5.86 1.91 -3.17
CA ALA A 64 -5.46 3.05 -2.36
C ALA A 64 -6.21 2.98 -1.03
N LEU A 65 -5.48 2.93 0.06
CA LEU A 65 -6.00 2.90 1.41
C LEU A 65 -5.52 4.16 2.14
N ASN A 66 -6.44 4.92 2.71
CA ASN A 66 -6.09 5.91 3.73
C ASN A 66 -5.86 5.15 5.04
N LYS A 67 -4.60 4.77 5.28
CA LYS A 67 -4.23 3.96 6.45
C LYS A 67 -4.58 4.71 7.75
N PRO A 68 -5.40 4.16 8.62
CA PRO A 68 -5.61 4.72 9.95
C PRO A 68 -4.40 4.50 10.85
N GLN A 69 -4.38 5.22 11.98
CA GLN A 69 -3.41 5.00 13.06
C GLN A 69 -3.60 3.61 13.68
N ASP A 70 -2.56 3.09 14.32
CA ASP A 70 -2.54 1.83 15.08
C ASP A 70 -2.72 0.55 14.22
N TYR A 71 -2.36 0.61 12.95
CA TYR A 71 -2.30 -0.55 12.07
C TYR A 71 -0.88 -0.79 11.54
N GLU A 72 -0.44 -2.04 11.55
CA GLU A 72 0.85 -2.48 11.00
C GLU A 72 0.73 -2.87 9.53
N CYS A 73 1.69 -2.44 8.72
CA CYS A 73 1.85 -2.87 7.32
C CYS A 73 2.51 -4.26 7.24
N SER A 74 1.88 -5.27 7.83
CA SER A 74 2.40 -6.64 7.93
C SER A 74 1.26 -7.67 7.90
N HIS A 75 1.45 -8.77 7.16
CA HIS A 75 0.55 -9.94 7.25
C HIS A 75 0.67 -10.66 8.61
N GLN A 76 1.79 -10.50 9.29
CA GLN A 76 2.08 -11.07 10.62
C GLN A 76 2.28 -9.94 11.61
N ALA A 77 1.23 -9.17 11.84
CA ALA A 77 1.23 -8.11 12.83
C ALA A 77 1.30 -8.71 14.25
N THR A 78 2.14 -8.13 15.10
CA THR A 78 2.43 -8.69 16.43
C THR A 78 1.98 -7.81 17.59
N HIS A 79 1.91 -6.50 17.39
CA HIS A 79 1.58 -5.55 18.45
C HIS A 79 0.27 -4.80 18.22
N HIS A 80 -0.08 -4.59 16.94
CA HIS A 80 -1.29 -3.89 16.52
C HIS A 80 -2.06 -4.71 15.49
N GLN A 81 -3.20 -4.22 15.02
CA GLN A 81 -3.94 -4.87 13.95
C GLN A 81 -3.19 -4.74 12.61
N SER A 82 -3.31 -5.75 11.77
CA SER A 82 -2.79 -5.69 10.41
C SER A 82 -3.65 -4.78 9.52
N VAL A 83 -3.04 -3.98 8.64
CA VAL A 83 -3.78 -3.24 7.59
C VAL A 83 -4.59 -4.17 6.69
N PHE A 84 -4.18 -5.42 6.55
CA PHE A 84 -4.90 -6.42 5.74
C PHE A 84 -6.26 -6.80 6.36
N SER A 85 -6.46 -6.61 7.67
CA SER A 85 -7.76 -6.82 8.31
C SER A 85 -8.83 -5.79 7.88
N LEU A 86 -8.41 -4.70 7.24
CA LEU A 86 -9.31 -3.70 6.65
C LEU A 86 -9.79 -4.08 5.24
N LEU A 87 -9.24 -5.14 4.66
CA LEU A 87 -9.56 -5.58 3.31
C LEU A 87 -10.52 -6.78 3.33
N PRO A 88 -11.38 -6.92 2.30
CA PRO A 88 -12.10 -8.16 2.06
C PRO A 88 -11.15 -9.37 1.97
N GLU A 89 -11.56 -10.50 2.55
CA GLU A 89 -10.75 -11.72 2.62
C GLU A 89 -10.28 -12.20 1.24
N ILE A 90 -11.11 -12.03 0.22
CA ILE A 90 -10.79 -12.38 -1.17
C ILE A 90 -9.54 -11.64 -1.69
N LEU A 91 -9.30 -10.41 -1.27
CA LEU A 91 -8.10 -9.64 -1.64
C LEU A 91 -6.86 -10.15 -0.90
N ILE A 92 -7.03 -10.59 0.35
CA ILE A 92 -5.94 -11.21 1.13
C ILE A 92 -5.52 -12.52 0.46
N HIS A 93 -6.49 -13.34 0.04
CA HIS A 93 -6.24 -14.61 -0.65
C HIS A 93 -5.60 -14.44 -2.04
N ARG A 94 -5.75 -13.28 -2.69
CA ARG A 94 -5.00 -12.94 -3.91
C ARG A 94 -3.51 -12.72 -3.66
N GLY A 95 -3.10 -12.54 -2.41
CA GLY A 95 -1.71 -12.27 -2.05
C GLY A 95 -1.32 -10.80 -2.19
N VAL A 96 -2.27 -9.88 -2.02
CA VAL A 96 -2.03 -8.43 -2.03
C VAL A 96 -0.96 -8.05 -1.01
N GLN A 97 -0.03 -7.18 -1.41
CA GLN A 97 1.09 -6.68 -0.61
C GLN A 97 1.05 -5.15 -0.49
N CYS A 98 1.59 -4.62 0.60
CA CYS A 98 1.80 -3.18 0.73
C CYS A 98 2.90 -2.68 -0.21
N VAL A 99 2.65 -1.62 -0.96
CA VAL A 99 3.63 -0.90 -1.77
C VAL A 99 4.42 0.05 -0.87
N GLY A 100 5.48 -0.46 -0.27
CA GLY A 100 6.18 0.19 0.83
C GLY A 100 5.40 0.05 2.14
N ARG A 101 5.84 0.75 3.16
CA ARG A 101 5.23 0.70 4.48
C ARG A 101 5.05 2.08 5.08
N LEU A 102 4.11 2.19 5.99
CA LEU A 102 3.95 3.27 6.94
C LEU A 102 4.08 2.68 8.35
N ASP A 103 4.64 3.44 9.25
CA ASP A 103 4.72 3.09 10.66
C ASP A 103 3.30 2.96 11.24
N GLN A 104 3.16 2.27 12.36
CA GLN A 104 1.85 2.03 12.97
C GLN A 104 1.12 3.34 13.32
N ASP A 105 1.85 4.34 13.78
CA ASP A 105 1.36 5.66 14.18
C ASP A 105 1.30 6.68 13.01
N THR A 106 1.75 6.29 11.80
CA THR A 106 1.67 7.11 10.58
C THR A 106 0.38 6.80 9.84
N THR A 107 -0.32 7.84 9.42
CA THR A 107 -1.58 7.75 8.66
C THR A 107 -1.38 8.10 7.17
N GLY A 108 -2.44 7.94 6.37
CA GLY A 108 -2.51 8.44 5.00
C GLY A 108 -2.30 7.40 3.93
N LEU A 109 -1.94 7.85 2.74
CA LEU A 109 -1.94 7.04 1.52
C LEU A 109 -1.00 5.84 1.63
N LEU A 110 -1.59 4.65 1.61
CA LEU A 110 -0.92 3.37 1.46
C LEU A 110 -1.48 2.66 0.22
N LEU A 111 -0.60 2.31 -0.70
CA LEU A 111 -0.98 1.52 -1.86
C LEU A 111 -0.78 0.04 -1.57
N LEU A 112 -1.70 -0.81 -2.08
CA LEU A 112 -1.58 -2.25 -1.99
C LEU A 112 -1.88 -2.86 -3.37
N THR A 113 -1.20 -3.96 -3.71
CA THR A 113 -1.36 -4.63 -5.00
C THR A 113 -0.87 -6.08 -4.94
N ASP A 114 -1.33 -6.91 -5.86
CA ASP A 114 -0.77 -8.22 -6.19
C ASP A 114 0.19 -8.18 -7.39
N ASP A 115 0.39 -6.99 -8.00
CA ASP A 115 1.36 -6.76 -9.07
C ASP A 115 2.76 -6.48 -8.51
N GLY A 116 3.64 -7.50 -8.55
CA GLY A 116 5.02 -7.36 -8.08
C GLY A 116 5.87 -6.39 -8.90
N GLN A 117 5.59 -6.19 -10.19
CA GLN A 117 6.32 -5.22 -11.03
C GLN A 117 5.95 -3.79 -10.66
N TYR A 118 4.66 -3.53 -10.48
CA TYR A 118 4.18 -2.24 -10.01
C TYR A 118 4.74 -1.92 -8.61
N LEU A 119 4.68 -2.88 -7.69
CA LEU A 119 5.26 -2.74 -6.35
C LEU A 119 6.74 -2.34 -6.42
N GLN A 120 7.55 -3.05 -7.21
CA GLN A 120 8.96 -2.71 -7.37
C GLN A 120 9.19 -1.36 -8.03
N SER A 121 8.35 -0.96 -8.98
CA SER A 121 8.47 0.34 -9.67
C SER A 121 8.36 1.52 -8.70
N LEU A 122 7.59 1.39 -7.63
CA LEU A 122 7.35 2.44 -6.65
C LEU A 122 8.23 2.34 -5.38
N THR A 123 8.74 1.13 -5.06
CA THR A 123 9.49 0.92 -3.82
C THR A 123 11.00 0.82 -4.01
N HIS A 124 11.46 0.55 -5.25
CA HIS A 124 12.89 0.35 -5.50
C HIS A 124 13.68 1.64 -5.22
N PRO A 125 14.73 1.63 -4.38
CA PRO A 125 15.46 2.83 -3.96
C PRO A 125 15.96 3.71 -5.10
N ARG A 126 16.42 3.10 -6.22
CA ARG A 126 16.94 3.83 -7.40
C ARG A 126 15.85 4.60 -8.18
N LYS A 127 14.58 4.38 -7.91
CA LYS A 127 13.48 5.07 -8.60
C LYS A 127 13.17 6.43 -7.99
N HIS A 128 13.61 6.68 -6.76
CA HIS A 128 13.46 7.96 -6.06
C HIS A 128 12.03 8.53 -6.13
N VAL A 129 11.01 7.67 -6.11
CA VAL A 129 9.60 8.10 -6.18
C VAL A 129 9.32 9.06 -5.03
N PRO A 130 8.89 10.31 -5.31
CA PRO A 130 8.63 11.29 -4.27
C PRO A 130 7.46 10.86 -3.38
N LYS A 131 7.56 11.16 -2.10
CA LYS A 131 6.50 10.95 -1.12
C LYS A 131 6.33 12.25 -0.34
N ILE A 132 5.13 12.79 -0.34
CA ILE A 132 4.79 14.04 0.34
C ILE A 132 4.15 13.71 1.68
N TYR A 133 4.65 14.36 2.71
CA TYR A 133 4.17 14.19 4.08
C TYR A 133 3.71 15.51 4.67
N HIS A 134 2.59 15.47 5.36
CA HIS A 134 2.19 16.50 6.32
C HIS A 134 2.69 16.06 7.69
N VAL A 135 3.45 16.92 8.32
CA VAL A 135 4.15 16.67 9.58
C VAL A 135 3.64 17.63 10.64
N THR A 136 3.20 17.13 11.76
CA THR A 136 2.95 17.93 12.97
C THR A 136 4.12 17.71 13.93
N THR A 137 4.71 18.80 14.41
CA THR A 137 5.87 18.79 15.30
C THR A 137 5.50 19.22 16.71
N ALA A 138 6.26 18.72 17.69
CA ALA A 138 6.08 19.07 19.10
C ALA A 138 6.37 20.57 19.36
N ASP A 139 7.45 21.07 18.76
CA ASP A 139 7.88 22.47 18.88
C ASP A 139 7.64 23.23 17.58
N PRO A 140 7.48 24.58 17.64
CA PRO A 140 7.42 25.40 16.44
C PRO A 140 8.63 25.20 15.54
N VAL A 141 8.39 25.09 14.23
CA VAL A 141 9.44 24.89 13.23
C VAL A 141 10.12 26.21 12.92
N THR A 142 11.46 26.24 12.97
CA THR A 142 12.23 27.44 12.67
C THR A 142 12.73 27.45 11.22
N PRO A 143 13.04 28.65 10.67
CA PRO A 143 13.63 28.75 9.32
C PRO A 143 14.93 27.95 9.19
N GLU A 144 15.77 27.94 10.24
CA GLU A 144 17.03 27.19 10.28
C GLU A 144 16.82 25.69 10.18
N GLN A 145 15.75 25.16 10.82
CA GLN A 145 15.37 23.76 10.71
C GLN A 145 14.92 23.43 9.29
N ILE A 146 14.13 24.27 8.66
CA ILE A 146 13.69 24.09 7.25
C ILE A 146 14.93 24.07 6.35
N GLN A 147 15.82 25.03 6.47
CA GLN A 147 17.05 25.08 5.69
C GLN A 147 17.92 23.84 5.88
N ALA A 148 18.07 23.36 7.11
CA ALA A 148 18.83 22.14 7.41
C ALA A 148 18.18 20.88 6.79
N LEU A 149 16.85 20.77 6.81
CA LEU A 149 16.12 19.67 6.16
C LEU A 149 16.32 19.67 4.64
N GLU A 150 16.35 20.84 4.01
CA GLU A 150 16.57 20.99 2.56
C GLU A 150 18.04 20.77 2.16
N GLN A 151 18.99 21.23 2.96
CA GLN A 151 20.41 20.95 2.76
C GLN A 151 20.75 19.49 3.00
N GLY A 152 19.93 18.81 3.83
CA GLY A 152 20.04 17.41 4.18
C GLY A 152 20.81 17.16 5.48
N VAL A 153 20.44 16.08 6.10
CA VAL A 153 20.94 15.66 7.41
C VAL A 153 21.50 14.24 7.34
N GLU A 154 22.46 13.92 8.21
CA GLU A 154 22.93 12.56 8.42
C GLU A 154 21.97 11.79 9.34
N LEU A 155 21.67 10.55 9.00
CA LEU A 155 20.86 9.68 9.82
C LEU A 155 21.71 8.55 10.41
N ARG A 156 21.60 8.36 11.72
CA ARG A 156 22.35 7.31 12.43
C ARG A 156 22.15 5.94 11.76
N ASN A 157 23.24 5.21 11.52
CA ASN A 157 23.30 3.90 10.88
C ASN A 157 22.88 3.88 9.39
N GLU A 158 22.73 5.04 8.76
CA GLU A 158 22.56 5.16 7.31
C GLU A 158 23.80 5.80 6.69
N LYS A 159 24.04 5.51 5.40
CA LYS A 159 25.12 6.15 4.64
C LYS A 159 24.56 7.26 3.77
N GLY A 160 25.22 8.42 3.80
CA GLY A 160 24.89 9.57 2.96
C GLY A 160 24.03 10.62 3.65
N ILE A 161 23.67 11.61 2.88
CA ILE A 161 22.89 12.77 3.32
C ILE A 161 21.44 12.58 2.86
N PHE A 162 20.49 12.85 3.74
CA PHE A 162 19.06 12.75 3.48
C PHE A 162 18.46 14.15 3.46
N ALA A 163 18.14 14.62 2.26
CA ALA A 163 17.52 15.92 2.03
C ALA A 163 16.02 15.76 1.76
N ALA A 164 15.26 16.73 2.23
CA ALA A 164 13.90 16.95 1.81
C ALA A 164 13.84 17.99 0.70
N THR A 165 12.80 17.96 -0.11
CA THR A 165 12.50 19.03 -1.06
C THR A 165 11.13 19.61 -0.75
N ASP A 166 10.87 20.82 -1.26
CA ASP A 166 9.57 21.49 -1.12
C ASP A 166 9.09 21.58 0.34
N VAL A 167 9.99 21.94 1.25
CA VAL A 167 9.66 22.08 2.66
C VAL A 167 8.90 23.39 2.87
N GLN A 168 7.61 23.29 3.16
CA GLN A 168 6.71 24.44 3.33
C GLN A 168 6.09 24.44 4.72
N LEU A 169 6.22 25.56 5.42
CA LEU A 169 5.55 25.78 6.70
C LEU A 169 4.06 26.03 6.46
N ILE A 170 3.19 25.23 7.06
CA ILE A 170 1.72 25.38 7.00
C ILE A 170 1.24 26.23 8.19
N SER A 171 1.78 25.95 9.36
CA SER A 171 1.54 26.70 10.62
C SER A 171 2.76 26.57 11.51
N ALA A 172 2.76 27.19 12.69
CA ALA A 172 3.92 27.17 13.59
C ALA A 172 4.47 25.75 13.83
N ASN A 173 3.60 24.76 13.98
CA ASN A 173 3.95 23.37 14.28
C ASN A 173 3.61 22.40 13.15
N GLN A 174 3.35 22.89 11.95
CA GLN A 174 2.98 22.02 10.83
C GLN A 174 3.77 22.39 9.57
N LEU A 175 4.33 21.40 8.93
CA LEU A 175 4.99 21.55 7.64
C LEU A 175 4.58 20.44 6.67
N CYS A 176 4.72 20.75 5.38
CA CYS A 176 4.70 19.80 4.29
C CYS A 176 6.13 19.58 3.81
N MET A 177 6.53 18.35 3.51
CA MET A 177 7.84 18.06 2.95
C MET A 177 7.81 16.85 2.04
N THR A 178 8.68 16.86 1.02
CA THR A 178 8.86 15.75 0.08
C THR A 178 10.16 15.00 0.38
N VAL A 179 10.08 13.67 0.45
CA VAL A 179 11.28 12.81 0.54
C VAL A 179 11.30 11.81 -0.63
N HIS A 180 12.50 11.50 -1.12
CA HIS A 180 12.72 10.66 -2.31
C HIS A 180 13.25 9.28 -1.97
N GLN A 181 13.70 9.05 -0.74
CA GLN A 181 14.13 7.77 -0.22
C GLN A 181 13.00 7.15 0.64
N GLY A 182 13.25 6.00 1.24
CA GLY A 182 12.29 5.31 2.09
C GLY A 182 13.00 4.48 3.16
N VAL A 183 14.00 5.10 3.86
CA VAL A 183 14.68 4.42 4.96
C VAL A 183 13.79 4.41 6.21
N TYR A 184 14.12 3.53 7.14
CA TYR A 184 13.36 3.33 8.37
C TYR A 184 13.17 4.64 9.15
N HIS A 185 11.91 4.99 9.44
CA HIS A 185 11.49 6.21 10.17
C HIS A 185 12.12 7.50 9.63
N GLN A 186 12.32 7.62 8.31
CA GLN A 186 13.14 8.70 7.70
C GLN A 186 12.68 10.08 8.17
N VAL A 187 11.42 10.44 7.98
CA VAL A 187 10.90 11.79 8.32
C VAL A 187 11.09 12.10 9.80
N LYS A 188 10.73 11.15 10.69
CA LYS A 188 10.89 11.29 12.14
C LYS A 188 12.34 11.52 12.54
N ARG A 189 13.25 10.76 11.92
CA ARG A 189 14.70 10.87 12.18
C ARG A 189 15.29 12.15 11.61
N MET A 190 14.80 12.64 10.46
CA MET A 190 15.21 13.92 9.90
C MET A 190 14.81 15.08 10.82
N LEU A 191 13.57 15.10 11.32
CA LEU A 191 13.12 16.12 12.28
C LEU A 191 13.92 16.04 13.60
N ALA A 192 14.21 14.83 14.09
CA ALA A 192 15.05 14.67 15.28
C ALA A 192 16.48 15.18 15.06
N ALA A 193 17.06 15.01 13.86
CA ALA A 193 18.40 15.49 13.55
C ALA A 193 18.50 17.03 13.56
N VAL A 194 17.40 17.74 13.28
CA VAL A 194 17.34 19.21 13.36
C VAL A 194 16.81 19.71 14.71
N GLY A 195 16.70 18.82 15.72
CA GLY A 195 16.32 19.18 17.08
C GLY A 195 14.82 19.37 17.31
N ASN A 196 13.96 18.73 16.50
CA ASN A 196 12.52 18.74 16.69
C ASN A 196 11.97 17.31 16.74
N LYS A 197 10.73 17.13 17.12
CA LYS A 197 10.06 15.83 17.26
C LYS A 197 8.77 15.81 16.43
N VAL A 198 8.52 14.69 15.76
CA VAL A 198 7.26 14.47 15.06
C VAL A 198 6.23 13.94 16.07
N ASP A 199 5.11 14.63 16.22
CA ASP A 199 3.95 14.23 17.01
C ASP A 199 2.89 13.52 16.16
N ALA A 200 2.70 13.95 14.89
CA ALA A 200 1.84 13.26 13.95
C ALA A 200 2.45 13.30 12.53
N LEU A 201 2.27 12.22 11.79
CA LEU A 201 2.77 12.06 10.43
C LEU A 201 1.68 11.51 9.53
N HIS A 202 1.43 12.20 8.43
CA HIS A 202 0.45 11.80 7.43
C HIS A 202 1.08 11.79 6.04
N ARG A 203 1.06 10.65 5.34
CA ARG A 203 1.50 10.59 3.95
C ARG A 203 0.36 11.01 3.04
N HIS A 204 0.50 12.18 2.45
CA HIS A 204 -0.51 12.75 1.56
C HIS A 204 -0.42 12.18 0.14
N GLN A 205 0.82 11.96 -0.38
CA GLN A 205 1.02 11.64 -1.80
C GLN A 205 2.16 10.66 -2.01
N ILE A 206 2.05 9.82 -3.03
CA ILE A 206 3.10 8.95 -3.58
C ILE A 206 3.18 9.17 -5.09
N GLY A 207 4.31 9.71 -5.60
CA GLY A 207 4.45 10.06 -7.00
C GLY A 207 3.40 11.11 -7.40
N GLN A 208 2.46 10.72 -8.28
CA GLN A 208 1.35 11.59 -8.72
C GLN A 208 0.00 11.22 -8.09
N LEU A 209 -0.04 10.25 -7.16
CA LEU A 209 -1.26 9.80 -6.48
C LEU A 209 -1.40 10.49 -5.12
N GLU A 210 -2.56 11.12 -4.90
CA GLU A 210 -2.97 11.77 -3.66
C GLU A 210 -4.02 10.95 -2.90
#